data_9bf0c3db3f28e77fc02a931c78629ce4
#
_entry.id   9bf0c3db3f28e77fc02a931c78629ce4
#
_cell.length_a   1.000
_cell.length_b   1.000
_cell.length_c   1.000
_cell.angle_alpha   90.00
_cell.angle_beta   90.00
_cell.angle_gamma   90.00
#
_symmetry.space_group_name_H-M   'P 1'
#
loop_
_entity.id
_entity.type
_entity.pdbx_description
1 polymer ?
#
loop_
_entity_poly.entity_id
_entity_poly.type
_entity_poly.pdbx_seq_one_letter_code
_entity_poly.pdbx_strand_id
1 'polypeptide(L)'
;MKDFEIKWQKNWKEMGLYNTPENPENKFYLLEMFAYPSGDLHIGHFRNYSIGDAVWRKLRMDGKDILHPFGWDAFGLPAEQAAIKHGRSPKDWTIGNIAKSRSTL
;
A
#
# COMPACT_ATOMS: atom_id res chain seq x y z
N MET A 1 -16.07 -12.38 -10.63
CA MET A 1 -14.73 -12.18 -10.02
C MET A 1 -14.78 -11.15 -8.89
N LYS A 2 -15.32 -9.94 -9.11
CA LYS A 2 -15.38 -8.89 -8.05
C LYS A 2 -16.00 -9.35 -6.72
N ASP A 3 -17.09 -10.11 -6.73
CA ASP A 3 -17.75 -10.55 -5.50
C ASP A 3 -16.89 -11.52 -4.68
N PHE A 4 -16.11 -12.35 -5.36
CA PHE A 4 -15.18 -13.26 -4.72
C PHE A 4 -14.02 -12.51 -4.06
N GLU A 5 -13.46 -11.52 -4.73
CA GLU A 5 -12.38 -10.67 -4.22
C GLU A 5 -12.84 -9.89 -2.98
N ILE A 6 -14.00 -9.23 -3.06
CA ILE A 6 -14.58 -8.48 -1.94
C ILE A 6 -14.84 -9.39 -0.73
N LYS A 7 -15.38 -10.59 -0.98
CA LYS A 7 -15.60 -11.58 0.09
C LYS A 7 -14.31 -11.92 0.83
N TRP A 8 -13.23 -12.20 0.09
CA TRP A 8 -11.98 -12.60 0.72
C TRP A 8 -11.24 -11.45 1.38
N GLN A 9 -11.25 -10.26 0.81
CA GLN A 9 -10.72 -9.06 1.45
C GLN A 9 -11.40 -8.79 2.80
N LYS A 10 -12.73 -8.93 2.85
CA LYS A 10 -13.49 -8.80 4.10
C LYS A 10 -13.09 -9.87 5.11
N ASN A 11 -13.05 -11.14 4.72
CA ASN A 11 -12.67 -12.24 5.60
C ASN A 11 -11.25 -12.06 6.16
N TRP A 12 -10.28 -11.68 5.33
CA TRP A 12 -8.90 -11.47 5.77
C TRP A 12 -8.79 -10.31 6.76
N LYS A 13 -9.57 -9.26 6.56
CA LYS A 13 -9.64 -8.14 7.50
C LYS A 13 -10.25 -8.58 8.84
N GLU A 14 -11.34 -9.32 8.83
CA GLU A 14 -11.99 -9.85 10.03
C GLU A 14 -11.11 -10.83 10.79
N MET A 15 -10.34 -11.64 10.09
CA MET A 15 -9.33 -12.56 10.68
C MET A 15 -8.08 -11.86 11.18
N GLY A 16 -7.90 -10.56 10.90
CA GLY A 16 -6.67 -9.84 11.23
C GLY A 16 -5.43 -10.39 10.51
N LEU A 17 -5.60 -10.96 9.31
CA LEU A 17 -4.52 -11.66 8.61
C LEU A 17 -3.29 -10.79 8.37
N TYR A 18 -3.49 -9.50 8.14
CA TYR A 18 -2.42 -8.54 7.86
C TYR A 18 -1.85 -7.85 9.11
N ASN A 19 -2.36 -8.17 10.29
CA ASN A 19 -1.87 -7.56 11.51
C ASN A 19 -0.52 -8.17 11.91
N THR A 20 0.42 -7.31 12.25
CA THR A 20 1.67 -7.72 12.89
C THR A 20 1.38 -7.98 14.37
N PRO A 21 1.80 -9.11 14.95
CA PRO A 21 1.65 -9.35 16.39
C PRO A 21 2.38 -8.29 17.21
N GLU A 22 1.83 -7.92 18.38
CA GLU A 22 2.50 -6.98 19.30
C GLU A 22 3.82 -7.55 19.85
N ASN A 23 3.88 -8.86 20.06
CA ASN A 23 5.06 -9.57 20.58
C ASN A 23 5.51 -10.65 19.56
N PRO A 24 6.17 -10.23 18.46
CA PRO A 24 6.57 -11.14 17.41
C PRO A 24 7.75 -12.02 17.86
N GLU A 25 7.65 -13.33 17.67
CA GLU A 25 8.70 -14.30 17.98
C GLU A 25 9.62 -14.56 16.79
N ASN A 26 9.04 -14.74 15.60
CA ASN A 26 9.76 -15.06 14.36
C ASN A 26 9.75 -13.90 13.40
N LYS A 27 10.44 -12.81 13.77
CA LYS A 27 10.40 -11.50 13.14
C LYS A 27 10.93 -11.48 11.72
N PHE A 28 10.21 -10.80 10.84
CA PHE A 28 10.69 -10.42 9.51
C PHE A 28 10.21 -9.02 9.16
N TYR A 29 11.09 -8.21 8.61
CA TYR A 29 10.76 -6.87 8.12
C TYR A 29 10.80 -6.86 6.60
N LEU A 30 9.66 -6.62 5.97
CA LEU A 30 9.53 -6.49 4.53
C LEU A 30 9.23 -5.04 4.19
N LEU A 31 10.18 -4.39 3.52
CA LEU A 31 10.06 -3.01 3.11
C LEU A 31 9.95 -2.92 1.59
N GLU A 32 8.98 -2.16 1.14
CA GLU A 32 8.81 -1.75 -0.26
C GLU A 32 8.85 -0.24 -0.39
N MET A 33 9.07 0.23 -1.61
CA MET A 33 9.01 1.64 -1.93
C MET A 33 7.61 2.20 -1.68
N PHE A 34 7.50 3.31 -0.95
CA PHE A 34 6.25 4.04 -0.81
C PHE A 34 5.91 4.79 -2.10
N ALA A 35 4.63 4.82 -2.45
CA ALA A 35 4.18 5.49 -3.65
C ALA A 35 4.15 7.02 -3.49
N TYR A 36 4.58 7.74 -4.53
CA TYR A 36 4.34 9.18 -4.62
C TYR A 36 2.88 9.45 -4.96
N PRO A 37 2.15 10.24 -4.17
CA PRO A 37 0.77 10.62 -4.48
C PRO A 37 0.69 11.81 -5.47
N SER A 38 1.55 11.81 -6.48
CA SER A 38 1.59 12.85 -7.52
C SER A 38 0.59 12.60 -8.66
N GLY A 39 0.10 11.36 -8.79
CA GLY A 39 -0.84 10.92 -9.80
C GLY A 39 -1.34 9.50 -9.55
N ASP A 40 -1.88 8.88 -10.61
CA ASP A 40 -2.42 7.53 -10.53
C ASP A 40 -1.32 6.46 -10.40
N LEU A 41 -1.68 5.35 -9.75
CA LEU A 41 -0.83 4.17 -9.74
C LEU A 41 -0.72 3.60 -11.17
N HIS A 42 0.45 3.09 -11.51
CA HIS A 42 0.75 2.54 -12.82
C HIS A 42 1.38 1.14 -12.70
N ILE A 43 1.64 0.51 -13.83
CA ILE A 43 2.15 -0.87 -13.89
C ILE A 43 3.46 -1.08 -13.09
N GLY A 44 4.29 -0.06 -12.95
CA GLY A 44 5.49 -0.13 -12.10
C GLY A 44 5.15 -0.31 -10.63
N HIS A 45 4.13 0.37 -10.11
CA HIS A 45 3.61 0.17 -8.76
C HIS A 45 3.03 -1.24 -8.60
N PHE A 46 2.22 -1.68 -9.59
CA PHE A 46 1.67 -3.03 -9.59
C PHE A 46 2.78 -4.09 -9.49
N ARG A 47 3.82 -3.99 -10.31
CA ARG A 47 4.96 -4.91 -10.27
C ARG A 47 5.63 -4.93 -8.88
N ASN A 48 5.93 -3.76 -8.32
CA ASN A 48 6.59 -3.64 -7.02
C ASN A 48 5.76 -4.32 -5.93
N TYR A 49 4.50 -3.92 -5.79
CA TYR A 49 3.63 -4.37 -4.69
C TYR A 49 3.17 -5.83 -4.86
N SER A 50 3.01 -6.33 -6.09
CA SER A 50 2.68 -7.74 -6.31
C SER A 50 3.81 -8.68 -5.90
N ILE A 51 5.07 -8.27 -6.12
CA ILE A 51 6.23 -9.06 -5.68
C ILE A 51 6.28 -9.10 -4.15
N GLY A 52 6.15 -7.96 -3.49
CA GLY A 52 6.14 -7.89 -2.04
C GLY A 52 4.98 -8.64 -1.40
N ASP A 53 3.77 -8.52 -1.95
CA ASP A 53 2.60 -9.28 -1.47
C ASP A 53 2.82 -10.80 -1.59
N ALA A 54 3.40 -11.26 -2.70
CA ALA A 54 3.72 -12.68 -2.88
C ALA A 54 4.76 -13.16 -1.85
N VAL A 55 5.81 -12.39 -1.61
CA VAL A 55 6.83 -12.68 -0.59
C VAL A 55 6.22 -12.67 0.80
N TRP A 56 5.40 -11.66 1.13
CA TRP A 56 4.71 -11.56 2.41
C TRP A 56 3.85 -12.80 2.68
N ARG A 57 3.02 -13.20 1.70
CA ARG A 57 2.15 -14.38 1.82
C ARG A 57 2.95 -15.66 2.04
N LYS A 58 4.03 -15.85 1.29
CA LYS A 58 4.91 -17.00 1.44
C LYS A 58 5.54 -17.06 2.83
N LEU A 59 6.11 -15.96 3.30
CA LEU A 59 6.75 -15.87 4.61
C LEU A 59 5.74 -16.07 5.76
N ARG A 60 4.52 -15.56 5.59
CA ARG A 60 3.44 -15.78 6.55
C ARG A 60 3.05 -17.25 6.66
N MET A 61 2.97 -17.95 5.53
CA MET A 61 2.74 -19.42 5.51
C MET A 61 3.89 -20.21 6.16
N ASP A 62 5.11 -19.67 6.11
CA ASP A 62 6.28 -20.25 6.78
C ASP A 62 6.35 -19.90 8.28
N GLY A 63 5.32 -19.28 8.83
CA GLY A 63 5.23 -18.92 10.26
C GLY A 63 6.04 -17.69 10.67
N LYS A 64 6.34 -16.78 9.73
CA LYS A 64 6.98 -15.51 10.07
C LYS A 64 5.98 -14.48 10.59
N ASP A 65 6.42 -13.71 11.57
CA ASP A 65 5.75 -12.51 12.07
C ASP A 65 6.26 -11.31 11.31
N ILE A 66 5.46 -10.81 10.37
CA ILE A 66 5.94 -9.86 9.38
C ILE A 66 5.45 -8.45 9.69
N LEU A 67 6.39 -7.51 9.79
CA LEU A 67 6.11 -6.09 9.67
C LEU A 67 6.28 -5.69 8.20
N HIS A 68 5.16 -5.38 7.55
CA HIS A 68 5.11 -4.92 6.16
C HIS A 68 4.39 -3.57 6.08
N PRO A 69 5.09 -2.46 6.35
CA PRO A 69 4.48 -1.15 6.32
C PRO A 69 4.20 -0.70 4.90
N PHE A 70 3.05 -0.08 4.69
CA PHE A 70 2.72 0.66 3.48
C PHE A 70 2.46 2.12 3.81
N GLY A 71 2.88 3.02 2.93
CA GLY A 71 2.69 4.45 3.12
C GLY A 71 2.78 5.23 1.82
N TRP A 72 2.69 6.55 1.96
CA TRP A 72 2.77 7.50 0.85
C TRP A 72 3.97 8.40 1.06
N ASP A 73 4.84 8.47 0.06
CA ASP A 73 5.91 9.47 0.03
C ASP A 73 5.30 10.81 -0.42
N ALA A 74 4.65 11.47 0.55
CA ALA A 74 3.72 12.56 0.30
C ALA A 74 4.39 13.93 0.19
N PHE A 75 5.64 14.06 0.65
CA PHE A 75 6.37 15.31 0.66
C PHE A 75 7.44 15.29 -0.44
N GLY A 76 7.37 16.26 -1.36
CA GLY A 76 8.39 16.37 -2.38
C GLY A 76 7.92 17.09 -3.63
N LEU A 77 8.90 17.44 -4.45
CA LEU A 77 8.75 18.20 -5.69
C LEU A 77 7.74 17.59 -6.70
N PRO A 78 7.64 16.26 -6.87
CA PRO A 78 6.68 15.69 -7.82
C PRO A 78 5.22 16.05 -7.51
N ALA A 79 4.82 15.98 -6.23
CA ALA A 79 3.45 16.33 -5.82
C ALA A 79 3.20 17.84 -5.93
N GLU A 80 4.17 18.67 -5.57
CA GLU A 80 4.08 20.12 -5.68
C GLU A 80 3.96 20.59 -7.14
N GLN A 81 4.81 20.09 -8.03
CA GLN A 81 4.75 20.41 -9.46
C GLN A 81 3.44 19.96 -10.10
N ALA A 82 2.95 18.77 -9.74
CA ALA A 82 1.66 18.29 -10.22
C ALA A 82 0.51 19.18 -9.74
N ALA A 83 0.52 19.60 -8.49
CA ALA A 83 -0.48 20.50 -7.93
C ALA A 83 -0.49 21.85 -8.63
N ILE A 84 0.66 22.47 -8.84
CA ILE A 84 0.82 23.73 -9.57
C ILE A 84 0.25 23.59 -10.99
N LYS A 85 0.61 22.54 -11.71
CA LYS A 85 0.13 22.26 -13.06
C LYS A 85 -1.40 22.16 -13.15
N HIS A 86 -2.05 21.69 -12.08
CA HIS A 86 -3.51 21.52 -12.00
C HIS A 86 -4.22 22.66 -11.26
N GLY A 87 -3.52 23.74 -10.93
CA GLY A 87 -4.08 24.91 -10.25
C GLY A 87 -4.66 24.58 -8.86
N ARG A 88 -4.09 23.61 -8.15
CA ARG A 88 -4.54 23.16 -6.82
C ARG A 88 -3.47 23.38 -5.77
N SER A 89 -3.88 23.42 -4.49
CA SER A 89 -2.91 23.40 -3.41
C SER A 89 -2.19 22.04 -3.36
N PRO A 90 -0.91 21.97 -3.04
CA PRO A 90 -0.19 20.68 -2.88
C PRO A 90 -0.86 19.74 -1.88
N LYS A 91 -1.39 20.28 -0.79
CA LYS A 91 -2.13 19.51 0.22
C LYS A 91 -3.37 18.82 -0.37
N ASP A 92 -4.23 19.59 -1.03
CA ASP A 92 -5.50 19.07 -1.55
C ASP A 92 -5.28 18.09 -2.71
N TRP A 93 -4.29 18.38 -3.55
CA TRP A 93 -3.85 17.48 -4.61
C TRP A 93 -3.39 16.13 -4.04
N THR A 94 -2.49 16.16 -3.07
CA THR A 94 -1.92 14.97 -2.42
C THR A 94 -2.99 14.14 -1.71
N ILE A 95 -3.84 14.77 -0.89
CA ILE A 95 -4.91 14.05 -0.17
C ILE A 95 -5.90 13.42 -1.15
N GLY A 96 -6.28 14.12 -2.22
CA GLY A 96 -7.18 13.60 -3.24
C GLY A 96 -6.60 12.37 -3.96
N ASN A 97 -5.32 12.40 -4.32
CA ASN A 97 -4.64 11.28 -4.96
C ASN A 97 -4.46 10.08 -4.01
N ILE A 98 -4.15 10.32 -2.74
CA ILE A 98 -4.10 9.25 -1.73
C ILE A 98 -5.45 8.55 -1.62
N ALA A 99 -6.55 9.30 -1.53
CA ALA A 99 -7.89 8.73 -1.45
C ALA A 99 -8.23 7.88 -2.68
N LYS A 100 -7.91 8.37 -3.87
CA LYS A 100 -8.11 7.65 -5.14
C LYS A 100 -7.26 6.38 -5.20
N SER A 101 -5.97 6.47 -4.90
CA SER A 101 -5.05 5.33 -4.98
C SER A 101 -5.38 4.26 -3.95
N ARG A 102 -5.82 4.65 -2.75
CA ARG A 102 -6.26 3.71 -1.70
C ARG A 102 -7.47 2.86 -2.13
N SER A 103 -8.33 3.37 -3.01
CA SER A 103 -9.46 2.58 -3.54
C SER A 103 -9.04 1.59 -4.63
N THR A 104 -7.80 1.68 -5.12
CA THR A 104 -7.23 0.81 -6.15
C THR A 104 -6.39 -0.32 -5.55
N LEU A 105 -5.81 -0.08 -4.39
CA LEU A 105 -5.02 -1.06 -3.63
C LEU A 105 -5.91 -1.97 -2.79
#